data_1ccf870304428bfeb19159a0421731bd
#
_entry.id   1ccf870304428bfeb19159a0421731bd
#
_cell.length_a   1.000
_cell.length_b   1.000
_cell.length_c   1.000
_cell.angle_alpha   90.00
_cell.angle_beta   90.00
_cell.angle_gamma   90.00
#
_symmetry.space_group_name_H-M   'P 1'
#
loop_
_entity.id
_entity.type
_entity.pdbx_description
1 polymer ?
#
loop_
_entity_poly.entity_id
_entity_poly.type
_entity_poly.pdbx_seq_one_letter_code
_entity_poly.pdbx_strand_id
1 'polypeptide(L)'
;NTRKRWSEFLGFKIRVRLKHHKYVVQSAICDKKVEIERAKLVEQAKNIAKPREKKSCLSEIQLYNSMVLGIQNYYQLATCISIDCRELHRRVMTVLTNRLNTETGSMLKHEGGTITQAEKERFGQSKMIRYVSGIDQMIYPIAFIKNKIPMAKRSIVCSYTKEGRAPIHTELNLNQYVLKGLREKISVGHSTEYHDSKISLSSAQKGKCAISGEEFADAEHVAVW
;
A
#
# COMPACT_ATOMS: atom_id res chain seq x y z
N ASN A 1 7.16 -22.87 -18.31
CA ASN A 1 5.90 -22.72 -19.05
C ASN A 1 4.79 -22.21 -18.13
N THR A 2 4.57 -20.92 -18.10
CA THR A 2 3.62 -20.20 -17.23
C THR A 2 2.14 -20.53 -17.51
N ARG A 3 1.81 -21.22 -18.61
CA ARG A 3 0.43 -21.64 -18.92
C ARG A 3 -0.05 -22.79 -18.02
N LYS A 4 0.86 -23.64 -17.57
CA LYS A 4 0.53 -24.82 -16.75
C LYS A 4 1.00 -24.69 -15.29
N ARG A 5 2.03 -23.88 -15.03
CA ARG A 5 2.66 -23.74 -13.72
C ARG A 5 2.73 -22.29 -13.30
N TRP A 6 2.73 -22.05 -12.01
CA TRP A 6 3.02 -20.78 -11.43
C TRP A 6 4.51 -20.48 -11.53
N SER A 7 4.84 -19.24 -11.89
CA SER A 7 6.20 -18.68 -11.81
C SER A 7 6.21 -17.66 -10.66
N GLU A 8 7.25 -17.69 -9.82
CA GLU A 8 7.37 -16.82 -8.67
C GLU A 8 8.32 -15.66 -9.00
N PHE A 9 7.92 -14.45 -8.63
CA PHE A 9 8.73 -13.24 -8.78
C PHE A 9 8.35 -12.20 -7.72
N LEU A 10 9.33 -11.71 -6.96
CA LEU A 10 9.16 -10.68 -5.91
C LEU A 10 8.01 -10.97 -4.93
N GLY A 11 7.82 -12.22 -4.55
CA GLY A 11 6.77 -12.63 -3.63
C GLY A 11 5.38 -12.79 -4.25
N PHE A 12 5.25 -12.56 -5.56
CA PHE A 12 4.07 -12.90 -6.34
C PHE A 12 4.26 -14.26 -7.03
N LYS A 13 3.17 -14.98 -7.22
CA LYS A 13 3.09 -16.08 -8.17
C LYS A 13 2.22 -15.67 -9.34
N ILE A 14 2.66 -15.98 -10.55
CA ILE A 14 2.07 -15.50 -11.79
C ILE A 14 1.87 -16.71 -12.72
N ARG A 15 0.73 -16.77 -13.37
CA ARG A 15 0.45 -17.72 -14.45
C ARG A 15 -0.43 -17.11 -15.52
N VAL A 16 -0.43 -17.73 -16.69
CA VAL A 16 -1.34 -17.38 -17.78
C VAL A 16 -2.51 -18.36 -17.74
N ARG A 17 -3.73 -17.84 -17.78
CA ARG A 17 -4.97 -18.62 -17.80
C ARG A 17 -5.83 -18.22 -18.99
N LEU A 18 -6.45 -19.23 -19.62
CA LEU A 18 -7.48 -18.97 -20.63
C LEU A 18 -8.80 -18.59 -19.95
N LYS A 19 -9.36 -17.44 -20.27
CA LYS A 19 -10.65 -16.95 -19.79
C LYS A 19 -11.41 -16.34 -20.95
N HIS A 20 -12.62 -16.86 -21.24
CA HIS A 20 -13.47 -16.36 -22.35
C HIS A 20 -12.69 -16.22 -23.67
N HIS A 21 -11.99 -17.29 -24.08
CA HIS A 21 -11.17 -17.38 -25.32
C HIS A 21 -9.97 -16.42 -25.38
N LYS A 22 -9.64 -15.71 -24.28
CA LYS A 22 -8.46 -14.85 -24.19
C LYS A 22 -7.50 -15.34 -23.11
N TYR A 23 -6.21 -15.21 -23.36
CA TYR A 23 -5.20 -15.45 -22.34
C TYR A 23 -5.08 -14.22 -21.44
N VAL A 24 -5.29 -14.45 -20.14
CA VAL A 24 -5.17 -13.41 -19.11
C VAL A 24 -4.10 -13.79 -18.10
N VAL A 25 -3.40 -12.81 -17.59
CA VAL A 25 -2.44 -13.00 -16.50
C VAL A 25 -3.20 -13.08 -15.20
N GLN A 26 -2.95 -14.14 -14.45
CA GLN A 26 -3.43 -14.31 -13.08
C GLN A 26 -2.22 -14.19 -12.14
N SER A 27 -2.34 -13.34 -11.13
CA SER A 27 -1.30 -13.15 -10.11
C SER A 27 -1.90 -13.28 -8.71
N ALA A 28 -1.12 -13.82 -7.79
CA ALA A 28 -1.48 -14.02 -6.39
C ALA A 28 -0.23 -13.88 -5.53
N ILE A 29 -0.36 -13.87 -4.21
CA ILE A 29 0.78 -13.94 -3.29
C ILE A 29 1.39 -15.35 -3.38
N CYS A 30 2.72 -15.47 -3.40
CA CYS A 30 3.33 -16.80 -3.43
C CYS A 30 3.10 -17.55 -2.10
N ASP A 31 2.97 -18.86 -2.14
CA ASP A 31 2.53 -19.67 -0.99
C ASP A 31 3.45 -19.50 0.21
N LYS A 32 4.77 -19.47 -0.01
CA LYS A 32 5.76 -19.23 1.05
C LYS A 32 5.55 -17.90 1.76
N LYS A 33 5.19 -16.84 1.01
CA LYS A 33 4.94 -15.50 1.59
C LYS A 33 3.61 -15.48 2.35
N VAL A 34 2.57 -16.13 1.83
CA VAL A 34 1.29 -16.28 2.56
C VAL A 34 1.53 -16.92 3.93
N GLU A 35 2.34 -18.00 3.98
CA GLU A 35 2.66 -18.66 5.25
C GLU A 35 3.44 -17.77 6.21
N ILE A 36 4.43 -17.05 5.71
CA ILE A 36 5.22 -16.10 6.52
C ILE A 36 4.34 -14.98 7.08
N GLU A 37 3.55 -14.34 6.23
CA GLU A 37 2.69 -13.23 6.67
C GLU A 37 1.57 -13.74 7.60
N ARG A 38 1.04 -14.94 7.35
CA ARG A 38 0.11 -15.61 8.26
C ARG A 38 0.72 -15.82 9.64
N ALA A 39 1.93 -16.37 9.72
CA ALA A 39 2.60 -16.60 10.99
C ALA A 39 2.81 -15.31 11.78
N LYS A 40 3.29 -14.25 11.13
CA LYS A 40 3.47 -12.93 11.74
C LYS A 40 2.16 -12.33 12.24
N LEU A 41 1.11 -12.35 11.44
CA LEU A 41 -0.20 -11.79 11.80
C LEU A 41 -0.85 -12.59 12.94
N VAL A 42 -0.72 -13.92 12.95
CA VAL A 42 -1.20 -14.78 14.04
C VAL A 42 -0.45 -14.51 15.33
N GLU A 43 0.86 -14.34 15.27
CA GLU A 43 1.66 -13.96 16.44
C GLU A 43 1.25 -12.59 16.97
N GLN A 44 1.08 -11.62 16.08
CA GLN A 44 0.64 -10.29 16.46
C GLN A 44 -0.79 -10.28 17.05
N ALA A 45 -1.69 -11.12 16.53
CA ALA A 45 -3.02 -11.32 17.08
C ALA A 45 -2.97 -11.88 18.53
N LYS A 46 -2.03 -12.78 18.82
CA LYS A 46 -1.79 -13.26 20.20
C LYS A 46 -1.29 -12.15 21.11
N ASN A 47 -0.41 -11.27 20.59
CA ASN A 47 0.12 -10.13 21.34
C ASN A 47 -0.97 -9.09 21.64
N ILE A 48 -1.97 -8.90 20.79
CA ILE A 48 -3.13 -8.05 21.07
C ILE A 48 -3.88 -8.59 22.29
N ALA A 49 -4.11 -9.91 22.36
CA ALA A 49 -4.83 -10.53 23.47
C ALA A 49 -4.01 -10.58 24.77
N LYS A 50 -2.69 -10.75 24.66
CA LYS A 50 -1.74 -10.72 25.78
C LYS A 50 -0.53 -9.89 25.37
N PRO A 51 -0.56 -8.57 25.64
CA PRO A 51 0.51 -7.67 25.28
C PRO A 51 1.85 -8.09 25.87
N ARG A 52 2.92 -7.89 25.09
CA ARG A 52 4.29 -8.13 25.54
C ARG A 52 4.66 -7.15 26.66
N GLU A 53 5.62 -7.53 27.49
CA GLU A 53 6.14 -6.64 28.52
C GLU A 53 6.47 -5.25 27.96
N LYS A 54 6.08 -4.21 28.69
CA LYS A 54 6.25 -2.79 28.35
C LYS A 54 5.44 -2.29 27.16
N LYS A 55 4.53 -3.10 26.57
CA LYS A 55 3.63 -2.67 25.47
C LYS A 55 2.18 -2.66 25.93
N SER A 56 1.42 -1.69 25.43
CA SER A 56 -0.03 -1.63 25.61
C SER A 56 -0.74 -2.41 24.51
N CYS A 57 -1.96 -2.86 24.79
CA CYS A 57 -2.81 -3.48 23.79
C CYS A 57 -3.02 -2.53 22.58
N LEU A 58 -3.14 -1.23 22.82
CA LEU A 58 -3.23 -0.20 21.78
C LEU A 58 -2.01 -0.24 20.85
N SER A 59 -0.79 -0.30 21.40
CA SER A 59 0.42 -0.33 20.58
C SER A 59 0.54 -1.63 19.76
N GLU A 60 0.05 -2.75 20.27
CA GLU A 60 0.02 -4.02 19.54
C GLU A 60 -1.04 -4.00 18.42
N ILE A 61 -2.18 -3.32 18.61
CA ILE A 61 -3.17 -3.09 17.54
C ILE A 61 -2.59 -2.20 16.45
N GLN A 62 -1.89 -1.12 16.80
CA GLN A 62 -1.26 -0.23 15.83
C GLN A 62 -0.21 -0.97 14.99
N LEU A 63 0.60 -1.82 15.61
CA LEU A 63 1.56 -2.66 14.90
C LEU A 63 0.87 -3.65 13.95
N TYR A 64 -0.20 -4.31 14.42
CA TYR A 64 -1.02 -5.18 13.59
C TYR A 64 -1.58 -4.43 12.37
N ASN A 65 -2.15 -3.26 12.59
CA ASN A 65 -2.72 -2.42 11.53
C ASN A 65 -1.65 -2.01 10.50
N SER A 66 -0.44 -1.68 10.94
CA SER A 66 0.69 -1.38 10.06
C SER A 66 1.09 -2.58 9.19
N MET A 67 1.09 -3.79 9.78
CA MET A 67 1.36 -5.02 9.03
C MET A 67 0.28 -5.29 7.98
N VAL A 68 -1.00 -5.11 8.31
CA VAL A 68 -2.12 -5.25 7.38
C VAL A 68 -2.00 -4.26 6.22
N LEU A 69 -1.71 -2.99 6.52
CA LEU A 69 -1.49 -1.97 5.49
C LEU A 69 -0.31 -2.32 4.58
N GLY A 70 0.79 -2.81 5.16
CA GLY A 70 1.96 -3.25 4.40
C GLY A 70 1.61 -4.34 3.39
N ILE A 71 0.92 -5.40 3.82
CA ILE A 71 0.46 -6.49 2.95
C ILE A 71 -0.49 -5.96 1.87
N GLN A 72 -1.51 -5.20 2.27
CA GLN A 72 -2.48 -4.68 1.33
C GLN A 72 -1.86 -3.74 0.29
N ASN A 73 -0.98 -2.82 0.70
CA ASN A 73 -0.35 -1.87 -0.21
C ASN A 73 0.64 -2.55 -1.15
N TYR A 74 1.40 -3.53 -0.67
CA TYR A 74 2.38 -4.24 -1.50
C TYR A 74 1.70 -5.14 -2.54
N TYR A 75 0.70 -5.92 -2.12
CA TYR A 75 0.08 -6.92 -2.98
C TYR A 75 -1.20 -6.47 -3.68
N GLN A 76 -1.64 -5.21 -3.54
CA GLN A 76 -2.88 -4.70 -4.14
C GLN A 76 -2.97 -4.87 -5.68
N LEU A 77 -1.83 -5.04 -6.35
CA LEU A 77 -1.79 -5.26 -7.80
C LEU A 77 -2.03 -6.72 -8.20
N ALA A 78 -2.02 -7.67 -7.25
CA ALA A 78 -2.28 -9.08 -7.55
C ALA A 78 -3.76 -9.30 -7.87
N THR A 79 -4.06 -9.94 -8.99
CA THR A 79 -5.44 -10.17 -9.46
C THR A 79 -6.27 -11.04 -8.51
N CYS A 80 -5.62 -11.91 -7.72
CA CYS A 80 -6.26 -12.78 -6.74
C CYS A 80 -6.11 -12.30 -5.30
N ILE A 81 -5.69 -11.06 -5.07
CA ILE A 81 -5.39 -10.54 -3.72
C ILE A 81 -6.55 -10.69 -2.73
N SER A 82 -7.78 -10.52 -3.18
CA SER A 82 -8.96 -10.66 -2.32
C SER A 82 -9.16 -12.11 -1.81
N ILE A 83 -8.73 -13.10 -2.57
CA ILE A 83 -8.78 -14.52 -2.18
C ILE A 83 -7.72 -14.79 -1.12
N ASP A 84 -6.49 -14.40 -1.38
CA ASP A 84 -5.36 -14.58 -0.46
C ASP A 84 -5.58 -13.85 0.86
N CYS A 85 -6.02 -12.59 0.82
CA CYS A 85 -6.32 -11.81 2.01
C CYS A 85 -7.54 -12.35 2.79
N ARG A 86 -8.51 -12.97 2.13
CA ARG A 86 -9.64 -13.62 2.81
C ARG A 86 -9.18 -14.85 3.60
N GLU A 87 -8.28 -15.64 3.04
CA GLU A 87 -7.73 -16.80 3.76
C GLU A 87 -6.89 -16.36 4.96
N LEU A 88 -6.02 -15.36 4.79
CA LEU A 88 -5.28 -14.76 5.90
C LEU A 88 -6.23 -14.23 6.99
N HIS A 89 -7.25 -13.47 6.61
CA HIS A 89 -8.23 -12.92 7.52
C HIS A 89 -8.94 -14.01 8.33
N ARG A 90 -9.41 -15.07 7.67
CA ARG A 90 -10.10 -16.17 8.34
C ARG A 90 -9.24 -16.80 9.43
N ARG A 91 -7.98 -17.07 9.16
CA ARG A 91 -7.05 -17.65 10.14
C ARG A 91 -6.75 -16.71 11.31
N VAL A 92 -6.47 -15.46 11.02
CA VAL A 92 -6.16 -14.46 12.05
C VAL A 92 -7.37 -14.17 12.93
N MET A 93 -8.55 -14.03 12.33
CA MET A 93 -9.79 -13.78 13.08
C MET A 93 -10.17 -14.95 13.99
N THR A 94 -9.95 -16.18 13.57
CA THR A 94 -10.13 -17.35 14.45
C THR A 94 -9.27 -17.22 15.71
N VAL A 95 -7.99 -16.82 15.56
CA VAL A 95 -7.09 -16.65 16.69
C VAL A 95 -7.53 -15.48 17.58
N LEU A 96 -7.88 -14.34 16.99
CA LEU A 96 -8.37 -13.17 17.75
C LEU A 96 -9.64 -13.51 18.54
N THR A 97 -10.61 -14.14 17.89
CA THR A 97 -11.87 -14.55 18.56
C THR A 97 -11.60 -15.50 19.71
N ASN A 98 -10.80 -16.55 19.49
CA ASN A 98 -10.51 -17.54 20.53
C ASN A 98 -9.70 -16.95 21.72
N ARG A 99 -8.83 -15.98 21.45
CA ARG A 99 -7.98 -15.38 22.49
C ARG A 99 -8.67 -14.25 23.25
N LEU A 100 -9.60 -13.55 22.61
CA LEU A 100 -10.36 -12.46 23.24
C LEU A 100 -11.73 -12.89 23.75
N ASN A 101 -12.07 -14.17 23.66
CA ASN A 101 -13.21 -14.74 24.34
C ASN A 101 -12.84 -15.02 25.80
N THR A 102 -13.68 -14.52 26.70
CA THR A 102 -13.59 -14.75 28.13
C THR A 102 -14.85 -15.47 28.62
N GLU A 103 -14.87 -15.96 29.85
CA GLU A 103 -16.06 -16.55 30.47
C GLU A 103 -17.23 -15.56 30.55
N THR A 104 -16.93 -14.26 30.62
CA THR A 104 -17.92 -13.17 30.66
C THR A 104 -18.37 -12.67 29.30
N GLY A 105 -17.85 -13.25 28.20
CA GLY A 105 -18.17 -12.91 26.83
C GLY A 105 -16.97 -12.48 25.96
N SER A 106 -17.23 -12.07 24.73
CA SER A 106 -16.17 -11.65 23.82
C SER A 106 -15.76 -10.21 24.05
N MET A 107 -14.46 -9.99 24.20
CA MET A 107 -13.87 -8.63 24.18
C MET A 107 -13.79 -8.05 22.77
N LEU A 108 -14.00 -8.85 21.74
CA LEU A 108 -13.97 -8.42 20.34
C LEU A 108 -15.36 -7.90 19.96
N LYS A 109 -15.48 -6.61 19.67
CA LYS A 109 -16.73 -5.92 19.36
C LYS A 109 -16.79 -5.51 17.88
N HIS A 110 -18.02 -5.37 17.36
CA HIS A 110 -18.30 -4.86 16.01
C HIS A 110 -18.36 -3.33 15.97
N GLU A 111 -18.68 -2.72 17.09
CA GLU A 111 -18.84 -1.29 17.26
C GLU A 111 -18.04 -0.84 18.48
N GLY A 112 -17.65 0.42 18.55
CA GLY A 112 -17.05 0.93 19.77
C GLY A 112 -15.78 1.74 19.62
N GLY A 113 -15.50 2.33 18.47
CA GLY A 113 -14.32 3.18 18.31
C GLY A 113 -14.57 4.39 17.44
N THR A 114 -13.74 5.40 17.61
CA THR A 114 -13.70 6.57 16.73
C THR A 114 -12.98 6.19 15.44
N ILE A 115 -13.61 6.45 14.30
CA ILE A 115 -13.03 6.18 12.98
C ILE A 115 -12.51 7.49 12.42
N THR A 116 -11.23 7.56 12.09
CA THR A 116 -10.64 8.71 11.38
C THR A 116 -11.19 8.83 9.96
N GLN A 117 -11.12 10.03 9.36
CA GLN A 117 -11.61 10.23 8.00
C GLN A 117 -10.91 9.29 6.99
N ALA A 118 -9.60 9.10 7.10
CA ALA A 118 -8.84 8.19 6.24
C ALA A 118 -9.26 6.71 6.40
N GLU A 119 -9.52 6.28 7.63
CA GLU A 119 -10.04 4.94 7.91
C GLU A 119 -11.45 4.75 7.38
N LYS A 120 -12.31 5.77 7.49
CA LYS A 120 -13.66 5.76 6.94
C LYS A 120 -13.66 5.63 5.42
N GLU A 121 -12.80 6.36 4.74
CA GLU A 121 -12.65 6.27 3.28
C GLU A 121 -12.15 4.89 2.85
N ARG A 122 -11.19 4.32 3.58
CA ARG A 122 -10.58 3.04 3.23
C ARG A 122 -11.44 1.83 3.64
N PHE A 123 -11.97 1.83 4.84
CA PHE A 123 -12.60 0.66 5.47
C PHE A 123 -14.06 0.86 5.86
N GLY A 124 -14.62 2.08 5.79
CA GLY A 124 -15.93 2.43 6.34
C GLY A 124 -17.11 1.60 5.82
N GLN A 125 -16.97 0.98 4.64
CA GLN A 125 -17.98 0.07 4.08
C GLN A 125 -17.78 -1.39 4.53
N SER A 126 -16.77 -1.70 5.34
CA SER A 126 -16.46 -3.07 5.74
C SER A 126 -17.24 -3.50 6.96
N LYS A 127 -18.01 -4.58 6.83
CA LYS A 127 -18.64 -5.28 7.97
C LYS A 127 -17.65 -6.11 8.80
N MET A 128 -16.37 -6.15 8.40
CA MET A 128 -15.32 -6.96 9.03
C MET A 128 -14.48 -6.15 10.03
N ILE A 129 -14.80 -4.89 10.26
CA ILE A 129 -14.18 -4.05 11.27
C ILE A 129 -14.44 -4.65 12.66
N ARG A 130 -13.43 -4.63 13.51
CA ARG A 130 -13.50 -5.09 14.91
C ARG A 130 -12.77 -4.12 15.81
N TYR A 131 -13.19 -4.10 17.07
CA TYR A 131 -12.57 -3.34 18.16
C TYR A 131 -12.33 -4.25 19.35
N VAL A 132 -11.35 -3.92 20.17
CA VAL A 132 -11.19 -4.57 21.47
C VAL A 132 -11.93 -3.73 22.50
N SER A 133 -12.72 -4.36 23.36
CA SER A 133 -13.49 -3.69 24.41
C SER A 133 -12.59 -2.79 25.27
N GLY A 134 -12.98 -1.52 25.43
CA GLY A 134 -12.20 -0.53 26.17
C GLY A 134 -11.07 0.13 25.38
N ILE A 135 -10.91 -0.18 24.11
CA ILE A 135 -9.89 0.42 23.24
C ILE A 135 -10.56 1.06 22.03
N ASP A 136 -10.30 2.34 21.83
CA ASP A 136 -10.90 3.18 20.80
C ASP A 136 -10.20 3.03 19.40
N GLN A 137 -9.39 1.98 19.23
CA GLN A 137 -8.66 1.75 17.98
C GLN A 137 -9.26 0.59 17.20
N MET A 138 -9.54 0.83 15.94
CA MET A 138 -10.04 -0.17 14.98
C MET A 138 -8.94 -1.22 14.68
N ILE A 139 -9.34 -2.49 14.61
CA ILE A 139 -8.54 -3.58 14.02
C ILE A 139 -8.85 -3.64 12.52
N TYR A 140 -7.84 -3.44 11.69
CA TYR A 140 -8.00 -3.37 10.25
C TYR A 140 -8.37 -4.73 9.65
N PRO A 141 -9.41 -4.77 8.80
CA PRO A 141 -9.84 -6.00 8.15
C PRO A 141 -8.90 -6.38 7.00
N ILE A 142 -8.13 -7.45 7.14
CA ILE A 142 -7.18 -7.93 6.13
C ILE A 142 -7.90 -8.21 4.80
N ALA A 143 -9.08 -8.83 4.86
CA ALA A 143 -9.82 -9.25 3.67
C ALA A 143 -10.49 -8.09 2.92
N PHE A 144 -10.58 -6.90 3.51
CA PHE A 144 -11.20 -5.75 2.85
C PHE A 144 -10.19 -5.05 1.95
N ILE A 145 -9.97 -5.62 0.79
CA ILE A 145 -9.06 -5.10 -0.23
C ILE A 145 -9.68 -5.26 -1.61
N LYS A 146 -9.52 -4.23 -2.43
CA LYS A 146 -9.84 -4.25 -3.86
C LYS A 146 -8.54 -4.34 -4.67
N ASN A 147 -8.54 -5.17 -5.70
CA ASN A 147 -7.44 -5.19 -6.66
C ASN A 147 -7.31 -3.82 -7.31
N LYS A 148 -6.10 -3.28 -7.31
CA LYS A 148 -5.78 -2.06 -8.03
C LYS A 148 -5.25 -2.45 -9.41
N ILE A 149 -5.89 -1.95 -10.46
CA ILE A 149 -5.43 -2.19 -11.82
C ILE A 149 -4.06 -1.51 -11.99
N PRO A 150 -3.00 -2.24 -12.38
CA PRO A 150 -1.71 -1.64 -12.65
C PRO A 150 -1.84 -0.66 -13.80
N MET A 151 -1.11 0.45 -13.72
CA MET A 151 -1.07 1.43 -14.80
C MET A 151 -0.54 0.75 -16.06
N ALA A 152 -1.38 0.57 -17.05
CA ALA A 152 -0.98 0.04 -18.34
C ALA A 152 -0.20 1.15 -19.10
N LYS A 153 1.13 1.04 -19.12
CA LYS A 153 1.94 1.90 -19.99
C LYS A 153 1.77 1.45 -21.43
N ARG A 154 1.51 2.38 -22.33
CA ARG A 154 1.56 2.10 -23.77
C ARG A 154 2.97 1.62 -24.12
N SER A 155 3.11 0.70 -25.06
CA SER A 155 4.42 0.15 -25.48
C SER A 155 5.43 1.22 -25.89
N ILE A 156 4.95 2.34 -26.42
CA ILE A 156 5.76 3.49 -26.79
C ILE A 156 6.30 4.27 -25.58
N VAL A 157 5.69 4.13 -24.39
CA VAL A 157 6.10 4.85 -23.18
C VAL A 157 7.29 4.16 -22.55
N CYS A 158 8.48 4.72 -22.73
CA CYS A 158 9.69 4.22 -22.11
C CYS A 158 10.63 5.37 -21.71
N SER A 159 11.49 5.12 -20.71
CA SER A 159 12.42 6.13 -20.19
C SER A 159 13.67 6.32 -21.05
N TYR A 160 13.89 5.45 -22.04
CA TYR A 160 15.16 5.36 -22.77
C TYR A 160 15.14 6.09 -24.11
N THR A 161 13.98 6.41 -24.66
CA THR A 161 13.84 7.16 -25.93
C THR A 161 13.22 8.54 -25.68
N LYS A 162 13.49 9.51 -26.57
CA LYS A 162 12.87 10.86 -26.48
C LYS A 162 11.36 10.77 -26.65
N GLU A 163 10.89 9.99 -27.62
CA GLU A 163 9.49 9.77 -27.95
C GLU A 163 8.77 9.07 -26.80
N GLY A 164 9.44 8.12 -26.13
CA GLY A 164 8.88 7.40 -24.99
C GLY A 164 8.82 8.24 -23.71
N ARG A 165 9.70 9.21 -23.54
CA ARG A 165 9.68 10.12 -22.36
C ARG A 165 8.62 11.20 -22.47
N ALA A 166 8.30 11.67 -23.68
CA ALA A 166 7.32 12.74 -23.86
C ALA A 166 5.95 12.43 -23.22
N PRO A 167 5.32 11.24 -23.43
CA PRO A 167 4.08 10.88 -22.76
C PRO A 167 4.20 10.82 -21.22
N ILE A 168 5.36 10.37 -20.69
CA ILE A 168 5.59 10.32 -19.24
C ILE A 168 5.50 11.74 -18.67
N HIS A 169 6.17 12.70 -19.29
CA HIS A 169 6.16 14.09 -18.82
C HIS A 169 4.79 14.75 -18.96
N THR A 170 4.05 14.44 -20.02
CA THR A 170 2.69 14.97 -20.22
C THR A 170 1.71 14.42 -19.19
N GLU A 171 1.78 13.12 -18.87
CA GLU A 171 0.91 12.51 -17.85
C GLU A 171 1.22 12.97 -16.43
N LEU A 172 2.47 13.35 -16.15
CA LEU A 172 2.86 13.93 -14.86
C LEU A 172 2.40 15.37 -14.68
N ASN A 173 1.88 15.99 -15.74
CA ASN A 173 1.44 17.39 -15.76
C ASN A 173 2.52 18.37 -15.28
N LEU A 174 3.79 18.06 -15.58
CA LEU A 174 4.94 18.85 -15.17
C LEU A 174 5.23 19.93 -16.23
N ASN A 175 5.45 21.14 -15.77
CA ASN A 175 5.90 22.22 -16.63
C ASN A 175 7.34 21.93 -17.11
N GLN A 176 7.48 21.68 -18.42
CA GLN A 176 8.78 21.33 -19.03
C GLN A 176 9.79 22.47 -18.90
N TYR A 177 9.35 23.74 -18.86
CA TYR A 177 10.26 24.89 -18.65
C TYR A 177 10.86 24.86 -17.25
N VAL A 178 10.05 24.56 -16.23
CA VAL A 178 10.52 24.41 -14.85
C VAL A 178 11.52 23.28 -14.73
N LEU A 179 11.22 22.12 -15.30
CA LEU A 179 12.15 20.97 -15.31
C LEU A 179 13.47 21.28 -16.04
N LYS A 180 13.39 21.95 -17.17
CA LYS A 180 14.57 22.37 -17.91
C LYS A 180 15.40 23.34 -17.09
N GLY A 181 14.78 24.37 -16.50
CA GLY A 181 15.43 25.33 -15.62
C GLY A 181 16.09 24.66 -14.39
N LEU A 182 15.43 23.68 -13.77
CA LEU A 182 16.00 22.93 -12.63
C LEU A 182 17.22 22.10 -13.01
N ARG A 183 17.30 21.60 -14.24
CA ARG A 183 18.45 20.85 -14.76
C ARG A 183 19.62 21.73 -15.17
N GLU A 184 19.32 22.92 -15.73
CA GLU A 184 20.32 23.85 -16.24
C GLU A 184 20.91 24.75 -15.14
N LYS A 185 20.14 25.08 -14.10
CA LYS A 185 20.60 25.89 -12.96
C LYS A 185 21.30 25.00 -11.93
N ILE A 186 22.59 24.82 -12.11
CA ILE A 186 23.48 24.28 -11.08
C ILE A 186 23.81 25.41 -10.12
N SER A 187 23.26 25.39 -8.92
CA SER A 187 23.59 26.37 -7.89
C SER A 187 24.98 26.08 -7.34
N VAL A 188 25.87 27.03 -7.47
CA VAL A 188 27.23 26.95 -6.92
C VAL A 188 27.14 26.79 -5.39
N GLY A 189 27.81 25.79 -4.83
CA GLY A 189 27.82 25.51 -3.39
C GLY A 189 26.87 24.42 -2.90
N HIS A 190 26.08 23.78 -3.78
CA HIS A 190 25.23 22.67 -3.44
C HIS A 190 25.71 21.34 -4.04
N SER A 191 25.45 20.23 -3.35
CA SER A 191 25.83 18.89 -3.81
C SER A 191 24.95 18.39 -4.96
N THR A 192 25.44 17.39 -5.72
CA THR A 192 24.67 16.72 -6.76
C THR A 192 23.38 16.13 -6.21
N GLU A 193 23.41 15.56 -5.00
CA GLU A 193 22.24 15.00 -4.31
C GLU A 193 21.17 16.05 -4.00
N TYR A 194 21.57 17.30 -3.69
CA TYR A 194 20.64 18.40 -3.52
C TYR A 194 19.86 18.70 -4.82
N HIS A 195 20.55 18.72 -5.96
CA HIS A 195 19.92 18.97 -7.26
C HIS A 195 19.00 17.82 -7.67
N ASP A 196 19.41 16.58 -7.46
CA ASP A 196 18.56 15.41 -7.73
C ASP A 196 17.32 15.37 -6.83
N SER A 197 17.47 15.74 -5.55
CA SER A 197 16.38 15.86 -4.60
C SER A 197 15.39 16.94 -5.03
N LYS A 198 15.86 18.08 -5.49
CA LYS A 198 15.03 19.20 -5.98
C LYS A 198 14.16 18.79 -7.19
N ILE A 199 14.75 18.09 -8.16
CA ILE A 199 14.04 17.55 -9.32
C ILE A 199 13.02 16.50 -8.88
N SER A 200 13.43 15.60 -8.00
CA SER A 200 12.57 14.51 -7.49
C SER A 200 11.37 15.05 -6.70
N LEU A 201 11.58 16.04 -5.84
CA LEU A 201 10.51 16.70 -5.07
C LEU A 201 9.54 17.46 -5.97
N SER A 202 10.06 18.25 -6.93
CA SER A 202 9.21 18.93 -7.92
C SER A 202 8.34 17.95 -8.70
N SER A 203 8.89 16.80 -9.07
CA SER A 203 8.14 15.72 -9.75
C SER A 203 7.11 15.06 -8.83
N ALA A 204 7.45 14.79 -7.57
CA ALA A 204 6.54 14.19 -6.58
C ALA A 204 5.36 15.11 -6.25
N GLN A 205 5.58 16.41 -6.21
CA GLN A 205 4.57 17.45 -5.99
C GLN A 205 3.80 17.83 -7.27
N LYS A 206 4.08 17.15 -8.39
CA LYS A 206 3.47 17.44 -9.70
C LYS A 206 3.61 18.90 -10.14
N GLY A 207 4.75 19.53 -9.85
CA GLY A 207 5.05 20.90 -10.19
C GLY A 207 4.25 21.96 -9.39
N LYS A 208 3.71 21.58 -8.22
CA LYS A 208 2.93 22.46 -7.34
C LYS A 208 3.62 22.65 -6.00
N CYS A 209 3.41 23.81 -5.40
CA CYS A 209 3.83 24.06 -4.03
C CYS A 209 3.06 23.17 -3.05
N ALA A 210 3.76 22.47 -2.15
CA ALA A 210 3.14 21.60 -1.17
C ALA A 210 2.30 22.35 -0.12
N ILE A 211 2.57 23.64 0.07
CA ILE A 211 1.88 24.50 1.07
C ILE A 211 0.71 25.25 0.43
N SER A 212 0.95 26.00 -0.67
CA SER A 212 -0.08 26.83 -1.30
C SER A 212 -0.89 26.09 -2.37
N GLY A 213 -0.38 24.98 -2.90
CA GLY A 213 -1.00 24.26 -4.03
C GLY A 213 -0.84 24.94 -5.38
N GLU A 214 -0.18 26.10 -5.44
CA GLU A 214 0.06 26.86 -6.67
C GLU A 214 1.09 26.17 -7.56
N GLU A 215 0.93 26.32 -8.88
CA GLU A 215 1.88 25.78 -9.85
C GLU A 215 3.16 26.62 -9.88
N PHE A 216 4.30 25.97 -9.96
CA PHE A 216 5.57 26.67 -10.12
C PHE A 216 5.64 27.29 -11.52
N ALA A 217 5.79 28.61 -11.58
CA ALA A 217 5.93 29.33 -12.84
C ALA A 217 7.33 29.16 -13.45
N ASP A 218 8.36 29.06 -12.61
CA ASP A 218 9.76 28.89 -13.03
C ASP A 218 10.56 28.06 -12.01
N ALA A 219 11.83 27.82 -12.35
CA ALA A 219 12.73 27.02 -11.50
C ALA A 219 13.24 27.78 -10.25
N GLU A 220 13.04 29.09 -10.17
CA GLU A 220 13.50 29.90 -9.03
C GLU A 220 12.56 29.74 -7.83
N HIS A 221 11.28 29.55 -8.09
CA HIS A 221 10.28 29.33 -7.05
C HIS A 221 10.31 27.94 -6.42
N VAL A 222 11.11 27.02 -6.95
CA VAL A 222 11.27 25.67 -6.37
C VAL A 222 12.35 25.72 -5.29
N ALA A 223 11.95 25.99 -4.07
CA ALA A 223 12.84 25.90 -2.90
C ALA A 223 12.75 24.49 -2.28
N VAL A 224 13.88 23.96 -1.82
CA VAL A 224 13.99 22.78 -0.98
C VAL A 224 14.35 23.26 0.42
N TRP A 225 13.49 22.95 1.37
CA TRP A 225 13.71 23.18 2.80
C TRP A 225 14.30 21.94 3.44
#